data_9bb3c43351a4a3c8b4de6e10ae500345
#
_entry.id   9bb3c43351a4a3c8b4de6e10ae500345
#
_cell.length_a   1.000
_cell.length_b   1.000
_cell.length_c   1.000
_cell.angle_alpha   90.00
_cell.angle_beta   90.00
_cell.angle_gamma   90.00
#
_symmetry.space_group_name_H-M   'P 1'
#
loop_
_entity.id
_entity.type
_entity.pdbx_description
1 polymer ?
#
loop_
_entity_poly.entity_id
_entity_poly.type
_entity_poly.pdbx_seq_one_letter_code
_entity_poly.pdbx_strand_id
1 'polypeptide(L)'
;MNESVPNSAVNPLTPVLLVAAGEDRFGEHRGLGISAIDFKIAAQDSSGLFILENIFRAKGGPARHLHYEQDEWFYTIEGEFIIEVGQERFRLNPGDSLFAPRNVPHVWAYVGDAIGRMLITFNPAGKMEAFFREVTKANAMPPQDPVLWQVHGMELLGPPLSIG
;
A
#
# COMPACT_ATOMS: atom_id res chain seq x y z
N MET A 1 -35.67 -38.75 18.80
CA MET A 1 -34.27 -38.66 18.42
C MET A 1 -33.93 -37.19 18.28
N ASN A 2 -33.17 -36.69 19.24
CA ASN A 2 -32.77 -35.28 19.25
C ASN A 2 -31.41 -35.22 18.56
N GLU A 3 -31.36 -34.82 17.32
CA GLU A 3 -30.08 -34.50 16.66
C GLU A 3 -29.60 -33.17 17.21
N SER A 4 -28.57 -33.24 18.04
CA SER A 4 -27.85 -32.07 18.48
C SER A 4 -27.07 -31.49 17.28
N VAL A 5 -27.53 -30.34 16.81
CA VAL A 5 -26.77 -29.51 15.85
C VAL A 5 -25.42 -29.19 16.48
N PRO A 6 -24.31 -29.48 15.81
CA PRO A 6 -22.98 -29.14 16.35
C PRO A 6 -22.91 -27.62 16.48
N ASN A 7 -22.60 -27.19 17.69
CA ASN A 7 -22.31 -25.79 18.01
C ASN A 7 -21.13 -25.38 17.15
N SER A 8 -21.39 -24.66 16.06
CA SER A 8 -20.33 -24.06 15.27
C SER A 8 -19.56 -23.14 16.20
N ALA A 9 -18.30 -23.47 16.50
CA ALA A 9 -17.42 -22.64 17.27
C ALA A 9 -17.43 -21.26 16.62
N VAL A 10 -18.01 -20.28 17.31
CA VAL A 10 -17.93 -18.88 16.91
C VAL A 10 -16.45 -18.55 16.96
N ASN A 11 -15.82 -18.34 15.79
CA ASN A 11 -14.47 -17.81 15.74
C ASN A 11 -14.43 -16.55 16.62
N PRO A 12 -13.46 -16.44 17.51
CA PRO A 12 -13.34 -15.24 18.31
C PRO A 12 -13.37 -14.04 17.37
N LEU A 13 -14.29 -13.12 17.60
CA LEU A 13 -14.43 -11.91 16.80
C LEU A 13 -13.08 -11.21 16.78
N THR A 14 -12.58 -10.91 15.57
CA THR A 14 -11.41 -10.05 15.42
C THR A 14 -11.69 -8.76 16.18
N PRO A 15 -10.80 -8.33 17.09
CA PRO A 15 -11.05 -7.13 17.87
C PRO A 15 -11.19 -5.90 16.96
N VAL A 16 -12.09 -5.00 17.36
CA VAL A 16 -12.19 -3.70 16.71
C VAL A 16 -10.89 -2.94 16.93
N LEU A 17 -10.32 -2.37 15.86
CA LEU A 17 -9.09 -1.61 15.91
C LEU A 17 -9.36 -0.15 15.58
N LEU A 18 -8.96 0.73 16.48
CA LEU A 18 -8.89 2.16 16.22
C LEU A 18 -7.41 2.55 16.07
N VAL A 19 -7.05 3.07 14.92
CA VAL A 19 -5.74 3.68 14.69
C VAL A 19 -5.97 5.16 14.48
N ALA A 20 -5.52 5.97 15.41
CA ALA A 20 -5.74 7.41 15.39
C ALA A 20 -5.04 8.08 14.21
N ALA A 21 -5.47 9.28 13.85
CA ALA A 21 -4.83 10.08 12.81
C ALA A 21 -3.34 10.29 13.14
N GLY A 22 -2.47 10.05 12.16
CA GLY A 22 -1.02 10.18 12.33
C GLY A 22 -0.34 9.02 13.05
N GLU A 23 -1.09 8.00 13.46
CA GLU A 23 -0.54 6.86 14.18
C GLU A 23 -0.43 5.61 13.29
N ASP A 24 0.51 4.75 13.65
CA ASP A 24 0.72 3.44 13.06
C ASP A 24 0.03 2.35 13.89
N ARG A 25 -0.45 1.29 13.23
CA ARG A 25 -1.13 0.14 13.87
C ARG A 25 -0.33 -0.47 15.03
N PHE A 26 1.00 -0.45 14.95
CA PHE A 26 1.91 -1.00 15.95
C PHE A 26 2.70 0.06 16.71
N GLY A 27 2.41 1.35 16.49
CA GLY A 27 3.17 2.44 17.10
C GLY A 27 4.60 2.56 16.58
N GLU A 28 4.87 2.06 15.38
CA GLU A 28 6.19 2.07 14.76
C GLU A 28 6.32 3.25 13.79
N HIS A 29 7.57 3.73 13.59
CA HIS A 29 7.88 4.77 12.62
C HIS A 29 8.70 4.16 11.49
N ARG A 30 8.17 4.21 10.26
CA ARG A 30 8.80 3.65 9.07
C ARG A 30 9.07 4.73 8.05
N GLY A 31 10.33 5.08 7.88
CA GLY A 31 10.76 5.98 6.82
C GLY A 31 11.03 5.22 5.52
N LEU A 32 10.70 5.87 4.41
CA LEU A 32 10.94 5.37 3.05
C LEU A 32 11.53 6.49 2.19
N GLY A 33 12.67 7.02 2.61
CA GLY A 33 13.35 8.12 1.93
C GLY A 33 12.53 9.42 1.95
N ILE A 34 11.96 9.80 0.82
CA ILE A 34 11.14 11.00 0.66
C ILE A 34 9.77 10.93 1.38
N SER A 35 9.43 9.77 1.91
CA SER A 35 8.13 9.54 2.54
C SER A 35 8.24 8.72 3.82
N ALA A 36 7.12 8.55 4.49
CA ALA A 36 6.95 7.65 5.63
C ALA A 36 5.70 6.79 5.42
N ILE A 37 5.65 5.66 6.10
CA ILE A 37 4.55 4.71 5.99
C ILE A 37 4.01 4.37 7.37
N ASP A 38 2.69 4.55 7.54
CA ASP A 38 1.94 4.08 8.70
C ASP A 38 1.04 2.92 8.27
N PHE A 39 1.15 1.79 8.94
CA PHE A 39 0.21 0.69 8.75
C PHE A 39 -1.09 1.02 9.46
N LYS A 40 -2.21 0.89 8.77
CA LYS A 40 -3.55 1.10 9.34
C LYS A 40 -4.26 -0.22 9.62
N ILE A 41 -4.19 -1.16 8.69
CA ILE A 41 -4.64 -2.55 8.87
C ILE A 41 -3.48 -3.44 8.44
N ALA A 42 -3.01 -4.28 9.36
CA ALA A 42 -1.98 -5.27 9.08
C ALA A 42 -2.61 -6.57 8.55
N ALA A 43 -1.82 -7.38 7.86
CA ALA A 43 -2.30 -8.64 7.28
C ALA A 43 -2.92 -9.58 8.33
N GLN A 44 -2.42 -9.55 9.56
CA GLN A 44 -2.94 -10.36 10.68
C GLN A 44 -4.30 -9.90 11.20
N ASP A 45 -4.69 -8.66 10.93
CA ASP A 45 -5.91 -8.06 11.50
C ASP A 45 -7.18 -8.50 10.77
N SER A 46 -7.06 -8.99 9.55
CA SER A 46 -8.17 -9.43 8.73
C SER A 46 -7.81 -10.67 7.90
N SER A 47 -8.77 -11.19 7.15
CA SER A 47 -8.54 -12.34 6.28
C SER A 47 -7.91 -12.00 4.92
N GLY A 48 -7.58 -10.76 4.66
CA GLY A 48 -7.02 -10.44 3.35
C GLY A 48 -6.65 -8.99 3.09
N LEU A 49 -6.92 -8.07 4.00
CA LEU A 49 -6.60 -6.66 3.78
C LEU A 49 -5.24 -6.28 4.35
N PHE A 50 -4.52 -5.46 3.61
CA PHE A 50 -3.40 -4.67 4.11
C PHE A 50 -3.61 -3.24 3.67
N ILE A 51 -3.64 -2.30 4.62
CA ILE A 51 -3.88 -0.88 4.35
C ILE A 51 -2.79 -0.07 5.03
N LEU A 52 -2.18 0.82 4.25
CA LEU A 52 -1.20 1.77 4.74
C LEU A 52 -1.53 3.19 4.31
N GLU A 53 -1.02 4.16 5.05
CA GLU A 53 -0.95 5.55 4.62
C GLU A 53 0.49 5.87 4.29
N ASN A 54 0.71 6.45 3.11
CA ASN A 54 2.01 6.91 2.67
C ASN A 54 2.03 8.44 2.71
N ILE A 55 2.93 9.01 3.50
CA ILE A 55 3.04 10.44 3.75
C ILE A 55 4.31 10.95 3.07
N PHE A 56 4.15 11.87 2.11
CA PHE A 56 5.25 12.42 1.29
C PHE A 56 5.63 13.81 1.76
N ARG A 57 6.94 14.05 1.86
CA ARG A 57 7.52 15.37 2.12
C ARG A 57 8.30 15.94 0.94
N ALA A 58 8.50 15.15 -0.10
CA ALA A 58 9.13 15.55 -1.34
C ALA A 58 8.49 14.83 -2.51
N LYS A 59 8.60 15.41 -3.70
CA LYS A 59 8.06 14.83 -4.94
C LYS A 59 8.77 13.53 -5.28
N GLY A 60 8.02 12.58 -5.79
CA GLY A 60 8.53 11.28 -6.21
C GLY A 60 7.60 10.13 -5.86
N GLY A 61 8.02 8.93 -6.19
CA GLY A 61 7.28 7.70 -5.94
C GLY A 61 8.08 6.45 -6.29
N PRO A 62 7.46 5.27 -6.19
CA PRO A 62 8.12 4.01 -6.45
C PRO A 62 8.37 3.78 -7.94
N ALA A 63 9.25 2.83 -8.23
CA ALA A 63 9.51 2.35 -9.58
C ALA A 63 8.25 1.70 -10.21
N ARG A 64 8.20 1.69 -11.54
CA ARG A 64 7.12 1.03 -12.30
C ARG A 64 7.14 -0.46 -12.04
N HIS A 65 5.99 -1.01 -11.68
CA HIS A 65 5.83 -2.41 -11.31
C HIS A 65 4.41 -2.91 -11.52
N LEU A 66 4.23 -4.21 -11.36
CA LEU A 66 2.92 -4.84 -11.24
C LEU A 66 2.90 -5.80 -10.05
N HIS A 67 1.72 -6.10 -9.56
CA HIS A 67 1.48 -7.14 -8.56
C HIS A 67 0.87 -8.36 -9.26
N TYR A 68 1.39 -9.57 -8.99
CA TYR A 68 0.86 -10.79 -9.59
C TYR A 68 -0.51 -11.17 -9.02
N GLU A 69 -0.71 -10.96 -7.72
CA GLU A 69 -1.86 -11.50 -7.00
C GLU A 69 -2.66 -10.47 -6.20
N GLN A 70 -2.20 -9.21 -6.12
CA GLN A 70 -2.89 -8.17 -5.38
C GLN A 70 -3.54 -7.15 -6.31
N ASP A 71 -4.79 -6.83 -6.02
CA ASP A 71 -5.38 -5.57 -6.47
C ASP A 71 -4.96 -4.46 -5.52
N GLU A 72 -4.80 -3.25 -6.03
CA GLU A 72 -4.36 -2.09 -5.27
C GLU A 72 -5.34 -0.94 -5.47
N TRP A 73 -5.73 -0.30 -4.38
CA TRP A 73 -6.61 0.84 -4.42
C TRP A 73 -5.97 2.02 -3.74
N PHE A 74 -6.00 3.16 -4.42
CA PHE A 74 -5.42 4.42 -3.97
C PHE A 74 -6.53 5.40 -3.64
N TYR A 75 -6.41 6.08 -2.51
CA TYR A 75 -7.29 7.19 -2.13
C TYR A 75 -6.44 8.37 -1.67
N THR A 76 -6.57 9.51 -2.36
CA THR A 76 -5.83 10.72 -2.03
C THR A 76 -6.48 11.43 -0.86
N ILE A 77 -5.75 11.56 0.24
CA ILE A 77 -6.20 12.29 1.43
C ILE A 77 -5.81 13.77 1.31
N GLU A 78 -4.57 14.03 0.90
CA GLU A 78 -3.99 15.36 0.84
C GLU A 78 -2.95 15.45 -0.28
N GLY A 79 -2.83 16.62 -0.90
CA GLY A 79 -1.86 16.83 -1.98
C GLY A 79 -2.35 16.31 -3.32
N GLU A 80 -1.44 16.26 -4.27
CA GLU A 80 -1.70 15.90 -5.65
C GLU A 80 -0.77 14.80 -6.11
N PHE A 81 -1.33 13.80 -6.78
CA PHE A 81 -0.59 12.65 -7.29
C PHE A 81 -0.84 12.44 -8.77
N ILE A 82 0.14 11.88 -9.47
CA ILE A 82 -0.02 11.35 -10.82
C ILE A 82 0.17 9.84 -10.75
N ILE A 83 -0.74 9.10 -11.36
CA ILE A 83 -0.67 7.64 -11.46
C ILE A 83 -0.87 7.23 -12.91
N GLU A 84 0.02 6.36 -13.41
CA GLU A 84 -0.17 5.67 -14.69
C GLU A 84 -0.52 4.21 -14.41
N VAL A 85 -1.61 3.73 -14.98
CA VAL A 85 -2.05 2.34 -14.93
C VAL A 85 -2.22 1.85 -16.36
N GLY A 86 -1.43 0.85 -16.75
CA GLY A 86 -1.34 0.47 -18.13
C GLY A 86 -0.83 1.62 -18.98
N GLN A 87 -1.62 2.07 -19.94
CA GLN A 87 -1.31 3.21 -20.80
C GLN A 87 -2.08 4.48 -20.45
N GLU A 88 -2.88 4.44 -19.40
CA GLU A 88 -3.70 5.58 -18.97
C GLU A 88 -3.00 6.35 -17.85
N ARG A 89 -3.13 7.68 -17.87
CA ARG A 89 -2.53 8.58 -16.89
C ARG A 89 -3.60 9.40 -16.22
N PHE A 90 -3.55 9.45 -14.90
CA PHE A 90 -4.52 10.13 -14.06
C PHE A 90 -3.83 11.12 -13.13
N ARG A 91 -4.49 12.25 -12.91
CA ARG A 91 -4.14 13.23 -11.88
C ARG A 91 -5.16 13.11 -10.76
N LEU A 92 -4.70 12.83 -9.55
CA LEU A 92 -5.55 12.66 -8.38
C LEU A 92 -5.40 13.83 -7.42
N ASN A 93 -6.53 14.39 -7.03
CA ASN A 93 -6.65 15.42 -6.02
C ASN A 93 -7.27 14.84 -4.74
N PRO A 94 -7.26 15.58 -3.60
CA PRO A 94 -7.89 15.11 -2.38
C PRO A 94 -9.34 14.63 -2.60
N GLY A 95 -9.63 13.42 -2.15
CA GLY A 95 -10.93 12.78 -2.33
C GLY A 95 -11.02 11.86 -3.56
N ASP A 96 -10.09 11.95 -4.49
CA ASP A 96 -10.07 11.06 -5.65
C ASP A 96 -9.51 9.68 -5.28
N SER A 97 -10.03 8.65 -5.94
CA SER A 97 -9.53 7.28 -5.80
C SER A 97 -9.31 6.60 -7.14
N LEU A 98 -8.41 5.63 -7.16
CA LEU A 98 -8.08 4.86 -8.36
C LEU A 98 -7.88 3.39 -7.99
N PHE A 99 -8.47 2.51 -8.78
CA PHE A 99 -8.27 1.07 -8.67
C PHE A 99 -7.27 0.60 -9.72
N ALA A 100 -6.18 -0.01 -9.27
CA ALA A 100 -5.18 -0.63 -10.13
C ALA A 100 -5.30 -2.15 -10.01
N PRO A 101 -5.82 -2.85 -11.04
CA PRO A 101 -5.99 -4.29 -10.99
C PRO A 101 -4.64 -5.01 -11.00
N ARG A 102 -4.61 -6.22 -10.44
CA ARG A 102 -3.45 -7.10 -10.49
C ARG A 102 -2.99 -7.35 -11.93
N ASN A 103 -1.73 -7.64 -12.11
CA ASN A 103 -1.09 -7.92 -13.41
C ASN A 103 -1.11 -6.74 -14.39
N VAL A 104 -1.52 -5.55 -13.98
CA VAL A 104 -1.46 -4.35 -14.79
C VAL A 104 -0.32 -3.46 -14.31
N PRO A 105 0.65 -3.11 -15.17
CA PRO A 105 1.74 -2.22 -14.80
C PRO A 105 1.25 -0.86 -14.32
N HIS A 106 1.83 -0.36 -13.24
CA HIS A 106 1.54 0.99 -12.75
C HIS A 106 2.78 1.65 -12.17
N VAL A 107 2.74 2.97 -12.16
CA VAL A 107 3.75 3.83 -11.55
C VAL A 107 3.03 5.09 -11.07
N TRP A 108 3.46 5.62 -9.94
CA TRP A 108 2.82 6.80 -9.40
C TRP A 108 3.80 7.69 -8.64
N ALA A 109 3.46 8.97 -8.49
CA ALA A 109 4.31 9.91 -7.78
C ALA A 109 3.48 11.01 -7.13
N TYR A 110 3.94 11.47 -5.98
CA TYR A 110 3.52 12.73 -5.39
C TYR A 110 4.14 13.88 -6.20
N VAL A 111 3.30 14.86 -6.57
CA VAL A 111 3.73 15.98 -7.41
C VAL A 111 3.45 17.36 -6.79
N GLY A 112 2.95 17.40 -5.57
CA GLY A 112 2.65 18.65 -4.86
C GLY A 112 3.89 19.30 -4.22
N ASP A 113 3.69 20.48 -3.65
CA ASP A 113 4.76 21.29 -3.06
C ASP A 113 4.78 21.30 -1.51
N ALA A 114 3.76 20.76 -0.87
CA ALA A 114 3.65 20.69 0.58
C ALA A 114 3.77 19.25 1.07
N ILE A 115 2.71 18.74 1.71
CA ILE A 115 2.63 17.35 2.17
C ILE A 115 1.65 16.60 1.30
N GLY A 116 2.01 15.39 0.89
CA GLY A 116 1.11 14.47 0.21
C GLY A 116 0.75 13.29 1.11
N ARG A 117 -0.52 12.87 1.10
CA ARG A 117 -1.00 11.73 1.88
C ARG A 117 -1.89 10.87 1.02
N MET A 118 -1.50 9.62 0.88
CA MET A 118 -2.18 8.61 0.08
C MET A 118 -2.52 7.40 0.93
N LEU A 119 -3.78 7.01 0.96
CA LEU A 119 -4.19 5.74 1.54
C LEU A 119 -4.10 4.67 0.46
N ILE A 120 -3.44 3.56 0.76
CA ILE A 120 -3.22 2.47 -0.19
C ILE A 120 -3.72 1.17 0.43
N THR A 121 -4.58 0.48 -0.31
CA THR A 121 -5.14 -0.81 0.08
C THR A 121 -4.67 -1.90 -0.86
N PHE A 122 -4.18 -3.00 -0.30
CA PHE A 122 -3.83 -4.22 -1.03
C PHE A 122 -4.81 -5.33 -0.67
N ASN A 123 -5.38 -5.98 -1.67
CA ASN A 123 -6.31 -7.10 -1.48
C ASN A 123 -6.07 -8.20 -2.54
N PRO A 124 -5.71 -9.41 -2.10
CA PRO A 124 -5.29 -9.79 -0.75
C PRO A 124 -3.97 -9.15 -0.34
N ALA A 125 -3.68 -9.16 0.95
CA ALA A 125 -2.45 -8.58 1.50
C ALA A 125 -1.18 -9.21 0.91
N GLY A 126 -1.20 -10.50 0.64
CA GLY A 126 -0.05 -11.23 0.14
C GLY A 126 1.19 -11.00 0.99
N LYS A 127 2.29 -10.67 0.34
CA LYS A 127 3.58 -10.38 0.99
C LYS A 127 3.88 -8.88 1.09
N MET A 128 2.87 -8.03 0.94
CA MET A 128 3.11 -6.59 0.89
C MET A 128 3.55 -6.01 2.24
N GLU A 129 2.99 -6.49 3.35
CA GLU A 129 3.49 -6.07 4.67
C GLU A 129 4.96 -6.44 4.85
N ALA A 130 5.34 -7.66 4.49
CA ALA A 130 6.73 -8.11 4.57
C ALA A 130 7.67 -7.27 3.69
N PHE A 131 7.22 -6.90 2.49
CA PHE A 131 7.96 -6.01 1.60
C PHE A 131 8.22 -4.65 2.25
N PHE A 132 7.19 -4.01 2.78
CA PHE A 132 7.35 -2.70 3.41
C PHE A 132 8.16 -2.76 4.70
N ARG A 133 8.07 -3.84 5.47
CA ARG A 133 8.94 -4.03 6.62
C ARG A 133 10.42 -4.16 6.21
N GLU A 134 10.69 -4.79 5.09
CA GLU A 134 12.06 -4.95 4.58
C GLU A 134 12.61 -3.62 4.05
N VAL A 135 11.90 -2.96 3.13
CA VAL A 135 12.41 -1.77 2.46
C VAL A 135 12.49 -0.52 3.35
N THR A 136 11.72 -0.48 4.43
CA THR A 136 11.77 0.64 5.38
C THR A 136 12.93 0.55 6.39
N LYS A 137 13.64 -0.57 6.45
CA LYS A 137 14.79 -0.73 7.35
C LYS A 137 15.91 0.29 7.06
N ALA A 138 16.12 0.64 5.81
CA ALA A 138 17.18 1.53 5.38
C ALA A 138 16.77 3.01 5.34
N ASN A 139 15.48 3.33 5.56
CA ASN A 139 14.93 4.67 5.37
C ASN A 139 15.41 5.31 4.04
N ALA A 140 15.25 4.59 2.96
CA ALA A 140 15.56 5.00 1.60
C ALA A 140 14.44 4.50 0.67
N MET A 141 14.35 5.05 -0.54
CA MET A 141 13.41 4.52 -1.54
C MET A 141 13.73 3.04 -1.80
N PRO A 142 12.71 2.21 -2.12
CA PRO A 142 12.92 0.80 -2.34
C PRO A 142 14.01 0.54 -3.38
N PRO A 143 14.95 -0.37 -3.11
CA PRO A 143 15.95 -0.73 -4.11
C PRO A 143 15.31 -1.24 -5.40
N GLN A 144 15.84 -0.84 -6.55
CA GLN A 144 15.38 -1.36 -7.84
C GLN A 144 16.06 -2.70 -8.13
N ASP A 145 15.86 -3.65 -7.23
CA ASP A 145 16.38 -5.01 -7.31
C ASP A 145 15.24 -5.95 -7.74
N PRO A 146 15.25 -6.48 -8.96
CA PRO A 146 14.19 -7.34 -9.47
C PRO A 146 13.90 -8.56 -8.59
N VAL A 147 14.91 -9.13 -7.96
CA VAL A 147 14.75 -10.32 -7.10
C VAL A 147 13.97 -9.96 -5.83
N LEU A 148 14.29 -8.83 -5.20
CA LEU A 148 13.58 -8.35 -4.02
C LEU A 148 12.07 -8.18 -4.31
N TRP A 149 11.73 -7.58 -5.43
CA TRP A 149 10.34 -7.36 -5.83
C TRP A 149 9.64 -8.66 -6.15
N GLN A 150 10.30 -9.54 -6.90
CA GLN A 150 9.74 -10.82 -7.32
C GLN A 150 9.43 -11.76 -6.14
N VAL A 151 10.30 -11.84 -5.15
CA VAL A 151 10.06 -12.69 -3.97
C VAL A 151 8.90 -12.18 -3.11
N HIS A 152 8.49 -10.93 -3.30
CA HIS A 152 7.33 -10.33 -2.64
C HIS A 152 6.08 -10.25 -3.54
N GLY A 153 6.07 -10.96 -4.67
CA GLY A 153 4.91 -11.08 -5.55
C GLY A 153 4.71 -9.92 -6.52
N MET A 154 5.77 -9.18 -6.81
CA MET A 154 5.77 -8.05 -7.74
C MET A 154 6.78 -8.25 -8.86
N GLU A 155 6.56 -7.57 -9.98
CA GLU A 155 7.52 -7.50 -11.08
C GLU A 155 7.96 -6.05 -11.28
N LEU A 156 9.27 -5.82 -11.19
CA LEU A 156 9.88 -4.53 -11.47
C LEU A 156 9.97 -4.33 -12.97
N LEU A 157 9.39 -3.25 -13.50
CA LEU A 157 9.22 -3.04 -14.94
C LEU A 157 9.92 -1.79 -15.48
N GLY A 158 10.34 -0.90 -14.64
CA GLY A 158 10.98 0.33 -15.10
C GLY A 158 11.27 1.32 -13.97
N PRO A 159 11.80 2.50 -14.30
CA PRO A 159 12.14 3.51 -13.31
C PRO A 159 10.90 4.17 -12.69
N PRO A 160 11.09 4.94 -11.61
CA PRO A 160 10.07 5.83 -11.11
C PRO A 160 9.59 6.81 -12.18
N LEU A 161 8.38 7.34 -11.98
CA LEU A 161 7.80 8.36 -12.86
C LEU A 161 8.69 9.59 -12.88
N SER A 162 9.05 10.05 -14.08
CA SER A 162 9.79 11.29 -14.26
C SER A 162 8.85 12.49 -14.02
N ILE A 163 9.19 13.30 -13.04
CA ILE A 163 8.47 14.53 -12.69
C ILE A 163 9.42 15.69 -12.82
N GLY A 164 9.12 16.54 -13.80
CA GLY A 164 9.91 17.73 -14.08
C GLY A 164 9.60 18.90 -13.14
#